data_00bac88e26b2a8f02bb359ebd62fc105
#
_entry.id   00bac88e26b2a8f02bb359ebd62fc105
#
_cell.length_a   1.000
_cell.length_b   1.000
_cell.length_c   1.000
_cell.angle_alpha   90.00
_cell.angle_beta   90.00
_cell.angle_gamma   90.00
#
_symmetry.space_group_name_H-M   'P 1'
#
loop_
_entity.id
_entity.type
_entity.pdbx_description
1 polymer ?
#
loop_
_entity_poly.entity_id
_entity_poly.type
_entity_poly.pdbx_seq_one_letter_code
_entity_poly.pdbx_strand_id
1 'polypeptide(L)'
;MILRHAFIPPDNTRLAHLCGSLDEHLRSIAEAFDVSITRRNESFRVEGNKAQAERAVVLLQSLYDRARRPISAEQLQLAIVEAQAGLQPARAAQPERSESDERLTLRTRRADLAGRTPNQLTYLRNILDHDITFGIGPAGTGKTFLAVACAVDALERSTVQRIILTRPAVEAGERLGFLPGDLSQKVDPYLRPLYDALYDLMGLDKVGKAFEKGTIEIAPLAFMRGRTLNHAFVILDEAQNTTPEQMKMFLTRIGFGAKAVVTGDVSQIDLPRGAESGLIDAERILRRVRGIATTRFTAAAVVRHPLVARLVEAYDAARND
;
A
#
# COMPACT_ATOMS: atom_id res chain seq x y z
N MET A 1 -31.22 17.51 -4.06
CA MET A 1 -30.54 18.70 -4.68
C MET A 1 -30.11 18.36 -6.09
N ILE A 2 -30.09 19.34 -6.99
CA ILE A 2 -29.61 19.16 -8.38
C ILE A 2 -28.35 19.97 -8.53
N LEU A 3 -27.23 19.33 -8.84
CA LEU A 3 -25.97 19.98 -9.22
C LEU A 3 -25.73 19.81 -10.72
N ARG A 4 -25.28 20.87 -11.35
CA ARG A 4 -24.86 20.84 -12.78
C ARG A 4 -23.39 21.16 -12.86
N HIS A 5 -22.65 20.32 -13.56
CA HIS A 5 -21.22 20.51 -13.79
C HIS A 5 -20.90 20.31 -15.27
N ALA A 6 -20.08 21.18 -15.84
CA ALA A 6 -19.62 21.09 -17.22
C ALA A 6 -18.08 21.15 -17.25
N PHE A 7 -17.47 20.32 -18.08
CA PHE A 7 -16.02 20.32 -18.29
C PHE A 7 -15.67 21.30 -19.44
N ILE A 8 -14.91 22.35 -19.10
CA ILE A 8 -14.53 23.42 -20.05
C ILE A 8 -13.01 23.64 -19.99
N PRO A 9 -12.27 23.57 -21.14
CA PRO A 9 -12.75 23.16 -22.44
C PRO A 9 -13.06 21.67 -22.53
N PRO A 10 -14.07 21.26 -23.33
CA PRO A 10 -14.43 19.85 -23.45
C PRO A 10 -13.38 19.07 -24.25
N ASP A 11 -12.99 17.91 -23.74
CA ASP A 11 -12.14 16.93 -24.42
C ASP A 11 -12.92 15.63 -24.58
N ASN A 12 -13.35 15.33 -25.80
CA ASN A 12 -14.18 14.18 -26.10
C ASN A 12 -13.49 12.84 -25.76
N THR A 13 -12.17 12.76 -25.91
CA THR A 13 -11.40 11.57 -25.55
C THR A 13 -11.42 11.33 -24.05
N ARG A 14 -11.19 12.40 -23.27
CA ARG A 14 -11.27 12.31 -21.79
C ARG A 14 -12.69 12.03 -21.32
N LEU A 15 -13.70 12.64 -21.95
CA LEU A 15 -15.11 12.35 -21.63
C LEU A 15 -15.47 10.89 -21.90
N ALA A 16 -14.99 10.30 -22.99
CA ALA A 16 -15.18 8.88 -23.28
C ALA A 16 -14.49 7.99 -22.22
N HIS A 17 -13.26 8.31 -21.85
CA HIS A 17 -12.54 7.57 -20.79
C HIS A 17 -13.20 7.70 -19.41
N LEU A 18 -13.73 8.90 -19.09
CA LEU A 18 -14.47 9.15 -17.85
C LEU A 18 -15.75 8.33 -17.77
N CYS A 19 -16.53 8.28 -18.84
CA CYS A 19 -17.84 7.63 -18.85
C CYS A 19 -17.73 6.10 -18.96
N GLY A 20 -16.68 5.61 -19.59
CA GLY A 20 -16.54 4.18 -19.90
C GLY A 20 -17.48 3.72 -21.00
N SER A 21 -17.51 2.42 -21.27
CA SER A 21 -18.39 1.82 -22.25
C SER A 21 -19.85 1.95 -21.82
N LEU A 22 -20.70 2.52 -22.65
CA LEU A 22 -22.14 2.70 -22.35
C LEU A 22 -22.41 3.41 -21.01
N ASP A 23 -21.57 4.38 -20.64
CA ASP A 23 -21.66 5.13 -19.38
C ASP A 23 -21.59 4.26 -18.11
N GLU A 24 -20.91 3.10 -18.18
CA GLU A 24 -20.79 2.16 -17.07
C GLU A 24 -20.15 2.78 -15.82
N HIS A 25 -19.17 3.65 -16.01
CA HIS A 25 -18.51 4.35 -14.90
C HIS A 25 -19.48 5.31 -14.19
N LEU A 26 -20.34 6.02 -14.95
CA LEU A 26 -21.34 6.91 -14.37
C LEU A 26 -22.37 6.15 -13.56
N ARG A 27 -22.78 4.94 -14.03
CA ARG A 27 -23.69 4.07 -13.29
C ARG A 27 -23.07 3.58 -11.98
N SER A 28 -21.83 3.15 -12.01
CA SER A 28 -21.11 2.71 -10.80
C SER A 28 -20.97 3.84 -9.78
N ILE A 29 -20.68 5.07 -10.22
CA ILE A 29 -20.62 6.25 -9.35
C ILE A 29 -22.01 6.59 -8.79
N ALA A 30 -23.06 6.56 -9.63
CA ALA A 30 -24.43 6.87 -9.24
C ALA A 30 -24.92 5.90 -8.14
N GLU A 31 -24.67 4.61 -8.32
CA GLU A 31 -25.01 3.56 -7.35
C GLU A 31 -24.23 3.72 -6.02
N ALA A 32 -22.92 3.99 -6.11
CA ALA A 32 -22.07 4.11 -4.93
C ALA A 32 -22.40 5.31 -4.03
N PHE A 33 -22.91 6.40 -4.60
CA PHE A 33 -23.29 7.61 -3.87
C PHE A 33 -24.79 7.80 -3.68
N ASP A 34 -25.61 6.84 -4.10
CA ASP A 34 -27.07 6.94 -4.08
C ASP A 34 -27.57 8.25 -4.72
N VAL A 35 -27.09 8.52 -5.96
CA VAL A 35 -27.44 9.69 -6.75
C VAL A 35 -27.84 9.29 -8.17
N SER A 36 -28.59 10.15 -8.86
CA SER A 36 -28.83 10.01 -10.31
C SER A 36 -27.86 10.88 -11.07
N ILE A 37 -27.13 10.31 -12.04
CA ILE A 37 -26.21 11.03 -12.91
C ILE A 37 -26.72 10.93 -14.35
N THR A 38 -27.00 12.09 -14.95
CA THR A 38 -27.38 12.18 -16.37
C THR A 38 -26.41 13.07 -17.10
N ARG A 39 -26.03 12.68 -18.33
CA ARG A 39 -25.10 13.42 -19.16
C ARG A 39 -25.76 13.93 -20.45
N ARG A 40 -25.41 15.16 -20.82
CA ARG A 40 -25.68 15.71 -22.17
C ARG A 40 -24.42 16.39 -22.66
N ASN A 41 -23.74 15.77 -23.62
CA ASN A 41 -22.44 16.21 -24.14
C ASN A 41 -21.39 16.36 -23.00
N GLU A 42 -20.89 17.57 -22.76
CA GLU A 42 -19.93 17.93 -21.69
C GLU A 42 -20.58 18.25 -20.34
N SER A 43 -21.90 18.30 -20.28
CA SER A 43 -22.68 18.68 -19.09
C SER A 43 -23.20 17.47 -18.35
N PHE A 44 -22.91 17.43 -17.06
CA PHE A 44 -23.36 16.41 -16.13
C PHE A 44 -24.36 16.99 -15.14
N ARG A 45 -25.48 16.30 -14.92
CA ARG A 45 -26.50 16.63 -13.94
C ARG A 45 -26.51 15.54 -12.88
N VAL A 46 -26.22 15.90 -11.66
CA VAL A 46 -26.18 15.00 -10.50
C VAL A 46 -27.32 15.37 -9.56
N GLU A 47 -28.21 14.42 -9.27
CA GLU A 47 -29.40 14.59 -8.43
C GLU A 47 -29.34 13.62 -7.25
N GLY A 48 -29.58 14.12 -6.03
CA GLY A 48 -29.58 13.31 -4.81
C GLY A 48 -29.49 14.15 -3.55
N ASN A 49 -29.08 13.51 -2.44
CA ASN A 49 -28.78 14.21 -1.19
C ASN A 49 -27.60 15.18 -1.43
N LYS A 50 -27.63 16.36 -0.78
CA LYS A 50 -26.65 17.43 -0.97
C LYS A 50 -25.21 16.90 -0.79
N ALA A 51 -24.93 16.26 0.32
CA ALA A 51 -23.59 15.77 0.64
C ALA A 51 -23.09 14.70 -0.37
N GLN A 52 -23.98 13.79 -0.80
CA GLN A 52 -23.66 12.74 -1.76
C GLN A 52 -23.46 13.30 -3.18
N ALA A 53 -24.31 14.23 -3.59
CA ALA A 53 -24.19 14.87 -4.89
C ALA A 53 -22.91 15.72 -5.01
N GLU A 54 -22.53 16.45 -3.95
CA GLU A 54 -21.27 17.20 -3.91
C GLU A 54 -20.05 16.24 -4.02
N ARG A 55 -20.03 15.13 -3.29
CA ARG A 55 -18.97 14.11 -3.37
C ARG A 55 -18.88 13.48 -4.75
N ALA A 56 -20.02 13.14 -5.35
CA ALA A 56 -20.05 12.58 -6.70
C ALA A 56 -19.51 13.58 -7.75
N VAL A 57 -19.82 14.87 -7.65
CA VAL A 57 -19.28 15.91 -8.54
C VAL A 57 -17.76 16.04 -8.36
N VAL A 58 -17.26 16.07 -7.13
CA VAL A 58 -15.81 16.13 -6.84
C VAL A 58 -15.09 14.92 -7.41
N LEU A 59 -15.67 13.72 -7.28
CA LEU A 59 -15.13 12.50 -7.87
C LEU A 59 -15.09 12.57 -9.40
N LEU A 60 -16.17 13.01 -10.05
CA LEU A 60 -16.22 13.17 -11.51
C LEU A 60 -15.12 14.14 -12.00
N GLN A 61 -14.89 15.25 -11.30
CA GLN A 61 -13.81 16.19 -11.60
C GLN A 61 -12.44 15.52 -11.51
N SER A 62 -12.17 14.82 -10.41
CA SER A 62 -10.90 14.13 -10.20
C SER A 62 -10.64 13.05 -11.25
N LEU A 63 -11.66 12.28 -11.61
CA LEU A 63 -11.57 11.26 -12.66
C LEU A 63 -11.32 11.89 -14.04
N TYR A 64 -11.98 13.00 -14.39
CA TYR A 64 -11.76 13.70 -15.63
C TYR A 64 -10.32 14.22 -15.78
N ASP A 65 -9.74 14.76 -14.70
CA ASP A 65 -8.35 15.22 -14.70
C ASP A 65 -7.35 14.09 -14.99
N ARG A 66 -7.69 12.86 -14.55
CA ARG A 66 -6.89 11.64 -14.77
C ARG A 66 -7.21 10.92 -16.07
N ALA A 67 -8.32 11.23 -16.74
CA ALA A 67 -8.85 10.54 -17.92
C ALA A 67 -8.05 10.78 -19.22
N ARG A 68 -6.75 11.09 -19.14
CA ARG A 68 -5.85 11.14 -20.31
C ARG A 68 -5.64 9.76 -20.95
N ARG A 69 -5.90 8.69 -20.20
CA ARG A 69 -5.90 7.28 -20.62
C ARG A 69 -7.20 6.64 -20.15
N PRO A 70 -7.63 5.51 -20.75
CA PRO A 70 -8.80 4.77 -20.27
C PRO A 70 -8.68 4.45 -18.78
N ILE A 71 -9.76 4.64 -18.04
CA ILE A 71 -9.83 4.34 -16.60
C ILE A 71 -10.21 2.86 -16.48
N SER A 72 -9.40 2.06 -15.78
CA SER A 72 -9.75 0.67 -15.51
C SER A 72 -10.83 0.55 -14.43
N ALA A 73 -11.56 -0.57 -14.42
CA ALA A 73 -12.58 -0.84 -13.40
C ALA A 73 -12.00 -0.79 -11.96
N GLU A 74 -10.76 -1.25 -11.78
CA GLU A 74 -10.05 -1.19 -10.49
C GLU A 74 -9.75 0.24 -10.06
N GLN A 75 -9.30 1.10 -11.00
CA GLN A 75 -9.02 2.51 -10.74
C GLN A 75 -10.29 3.28 -10.38
N LEU A 76 -11.40 3.00 -11.10
CA LEU A 76 -12.70 3.58 -10.79
C LEU A 76 -13.18 3.17 -9.40
N GLN A 77 -13.15 1.89 -9.11
CA GLN A 77 -13.61 1.33 -7.83
C GLN A 77 -12.84 1.94 -6.65
N LEU A 78 -11.53 2.07 -6.81
CA LEU A 78 -10.68 2.67 -5.81
C LEU A 78 -10.99 4.15 -5.58
N ALA A 79 -11.20 4.92 -6.66
CA ALA A 79 -11.57 6.34 -6.57
C ALA A 79 -12.94 6.54 -5.88
N ILE A 80 -13.89 5.63 -6.12
CA ILE A 80 -15.18 5.61 -5.43
C ILE A 80 -14.99 5.40 -3.92
N VAL A 81 -14.18 4.41 -3.51
CA VAL A 81 -13.92 4.12 -2.09
C VAL A 81 -13.23 5.30 -1.40
N GLU A 82 -12.24 5.92 -2.03
CA GLU A 82 -11.56 7.12 -1.52
C GLU A 82 -12.55 8.27 -1.29
N ALA A 83 -13.44 8.52 -2.25
CA ALA A 83 -14.42 9.59 -2.16
C ALA A 83 -15.53 9.31 -1.12
N GLN A 84 -15.93 8.05 -0.91
CA GLN A 84 -16.88 7.64 0.13
C GLN A 84 -16.28 7.81 1.53
N ALA A 85 -14.99 7.48 1.70
CA ALA A 85 -14.27 7.65 2.96
C ALA A 85 -14.04 9.12 3.37
N GLY A 86 -14.50 10.08 2.56
CA GLY A 86 -14.30 11.51 2.80
C GLY A 86 -12.85 11.97 2.56
N LEU A 87 -12.02 11.09 2.04
CA LEU A 87 -10.70 11.44 1.55
C LEU A 87 -10.92 12.25 0.28
N GLN A 88 -10.55 13.54 0.29
CA GLN A 88 -10.66 14.35 -0.92
C GLN A 88 -9.81 13.67 -2.01
N PRO A 89 -10.39 13.34 -3.19
CA PRO A 89 -9.60 12.89 -4.30
C PRO A 89 -8.53 13.97 -4.54
N ALA A 90 -7.27 13.54 -4.62
CA ALA A 90 -6.17 14.48 -4.82
C ALA A 90 -6.50 15.38 -6.02
N ARG A 91 -6.93 16.60 -5.75
CA ARG A 91 -7.16 17.62 -6.77
C ARG A 91 -5.89 17.70 -7.60
N ALA A 92 -5.99 17.57 -8.91
CA ALA A 92 -4.97 18.07 -9.81
C ALA A 92 -4.92 19.59 -9.60
N ALA A 93 -4.21 20.02 -8.57
CA ALA A 93 -3.94 21.41 -8.32
C ALA A 93 -3.12 21.92 -9.51
N GLN A 94 -3.63 22.95 -10.18
CA GLN A 94 -2.77 23.81 -10.97
C GLN A 94 -1.65 24.31 -10.04
N PRO A 95 -0.42 24.37 -10.54
CA PRO A 95 0.73 24.60 -9.68
C PRO A 95 0.80 26.07 -9.26
N GLU A 96 0.28 26.41 -8.10
CA GLU A 96 0.98 27.39 -7.28
C GLU A 96 2.13 26.62 -6.63
N ARG A 97 3.31 26.82 -7.18
CA ARG A 97 4.56 26.23 -6.75
C ARG A 97 4.90 26.73 -5.34
N SER A 98 4.54 25.96 -4.35
CA SER A 98 5.36 25.89 -3.14
C SER A 98 6.42 24.82 -3.40
N GLU A 99 7.67 25.19 -3.31
CA GLU A 99 8.86 24.36 -3.63
C GLU A 99 9.05 23.11 -2.74
N SER A 100 8.04 22.67 -2.00
CA SER A 100 8.14 21.53 -1.07
C SER A 100 7.25 20.33 -1.38
N ASP A 101 6.48 20.34 -2.49
CA ASP A 101 5.60 19.24 -2.87
C ASP A 101 6.07 18.59 -4.20
N GLU A 102 7.35 18.24 -4.27
CA GLU A 102 7.82 17.29 -5.29
C GLU A 102 7.01 16.00 -5.10
N ARG A 103 6.14 15.70 -6.07
CA ARG A 103 5.42 14.43 -6.14
C ARG A 103 6.46 13.33 -6.03
N LEU A 104 6.44 12.59 -4.92
CA LEU A 104 7.25 11.41 -4.69
C LEU A 104 6.95 10.40 -5.80
N THR A 105 7.72 10.45 -6.88
CA THR A 105 7.56 9.57 -8.04
C THR A 105 8.55 8.42 -7.90
N LEU A 106 8.04 7.23 -7.62
CA LEU A 106 8.85 6.02 -7.53
C LEU A 106 9.08 5.42 -8.93
N ARG A 107 10.31 4.99 -9.20
CA ARG A 107 10.68 4.29 -10.44
C ARG A 107 10.27 2.82 -10.35
N THR A 108 9.02 2.55 -10.68
CA THR A 108 8.47 1.20 -10.75
C THR A 108 7.80 0.99 -12.10
N ARG A 109 7.41 -0.25 -12.43
CA ARG A 109 6.59 -0.54 -13.61
C ARG A 109 5.25 0.21 -13.57
N ARG A 110 4.72 0.49 -12.38
CA ARG A 110 3.53 1.30 -12.17
C ARG A 110 3.91 2.77 -12.12
N ALA A 111 3.80 3.45 -13.26
CA ALA A 111 4.13 4.88 -13.40
C ALA A 111 3.23 5.82 -12.57
N ASP A 112 2.10 5.31 -12.06
CA ASP A 112 1.09 6.01 -11.28
C ASP A 112 1.20 5.75 -9.76
N LEU A 113 2.27 5.06 -9.33
CA LEU A 113 2.43 4.71 -7.93
C LEU A 113 2.81 5.94 -7.11
N ALA A 114 1.88 6.39 -6.29
CA ALA A 114 2.06 7.47 -5.33
C ALA A 114 1.32 7.13 -4.03
N GLY A 115 1.70 7.76 -2.93
CA GLY A 115 0.91 7.70 -1.71
C GLY A 115 -0.46 8.34 -1.93
N ARG A 116 -1.51 7.64 -1.59
CA ARG A 116 -2.91 8.05 -1.82
C ARG A 116 -3.51 8.72 -0.60
N THR A 117 -3.01 8.37 0.58
CA THR A 117 -3.43 8.95 1.86
C THR A 117 -2.29 9.76 2.48
N PRO A 118 -2.58 10.74 3.34
CA PRO A 118 -1.54 11.47 4.07
C PRO A 118 -0.57 10.55 4.82
N ASN A 119 -1.08 9.48 5.44
CA ASN A 119 -0.25 8.51 6.14
C ASN A 119 0.67 7.73 5.19
N GLN A 120 0.19 7.37 3.99
CA GLN A 120 1.04 6.74 2.97
C GLN A 120 2.12 7.68 2.46
N LEU A 121 1.80 8.96 2.24
CA LEU A 121 2.80 9.97 1.85
C LEU A 121 3.85 10.18 2.93
N THR A 122 3.44 10.29 4.19
CA THR A 122 4.35 10.38 5.34
C THR A 122 5.24 9.13 5.42
N TYR A 123 4.66 7.95 5.21
CA TYR A 123 5.41 6.70 5.22
C TYR A 123 6.46 6.62 4.12
N LEU A 124 6.12 7.00 2.90
CA LEU A 124 7.06 7.06 1.79
C LEU A 124 8.20 8.04 2.07
N ARG A 125 7.90 9.25 2.58
CA ARG A 125 8.92 10.23 3.00
C ARG A 125 9.82 9.65 4.08
N ASN A 126 9.25 9.06 5.11
CA ASN A 126 10.02 8.43 6.19
C ASN A 126 10.96 7.33 5.67
N ILE A 127 10.51 6.50 4.73
CA ILE A 127 11.36 5.46 4.10
C ILE A 127 12.51 6.10 3.32
N LEU A 128 12.28 7.20 2.61
CA LEU A 128 13.33 7.85 1.83
C LEU A 128 14.35 8.57 2.71
N ASP A 129 13.91 9.20 3.78
CA ASP A 129 14.72 10.12 4.60
C ASP A 129 15.45 9.42 5.76
N HIS A 130 15.02 8.21 6.17
CA HIS A 130 15.58 7.51 7.34
C HIS A 130 16.21 6.17 6.96
N ASP A 131 17.16 5.72 7.75
CA ASP A 131 17.82 4.42 7.58
C ASP A 131 16.91 3.26 7.97
N ILE A 132 16.09 3.45 9.01
CA ILE A 132 15.13 2.46 9.49
C ILE A 132 13.75 3.09 9.62
N THR A 133 12.74 2.48 9.02
CA THR A 133 11.35 2.95 9.10
C THR A 133 10.42 1.84 9.55
N PHE A 134 9.62 2.13 10.57
CA PHE A 134 8.54 1.27 11.02
C PHE A 134 7.21 1.71 10.40
N GLY A 135 6.50 0.77 9.78
CA GLY A 135 5.14 0.93 9.26
C GLY A 135 4.18 0.06 10.04
N ILE A 136 3.44 0.64 11.00
CA ILE A 136 2.59 -0.11 11.94
C ILE A 136 1.12 0.22 11.71
N GLY A 137 0.25 -0.78 11.66
CA GLY A 137 -1.19 -0.60 11.57
C GLY A 137 -1.91 -1.74 10.86
N PRO A 138 -3.24 -1.61 10.64
CA PRO A 138 -4.09 -2.69 10.14
C PRO A 138 -3.69 -3.21 8.77
N ALA A 139 -4.03 -4.47 8.49
CA ALA A 139 -3.90 -5.05 7.16
C ALA A 139 -4.70 -4.25 6.11
N GLY A 140 -4.22 -4.24 4.85
CA GLY A 140 -4.89 -3.51 3.75
C GLY A 140 -4.59 -2.01 3.66
N THR A 141 -3.68 -1.45 4.49
CA THR A 141 -3.24 -0.05 4.41
C THR A 141 -2.09 0.18 3.42
N GLY A 142 -1.58 -0.88 2.78
CA GLY A 142 -0.54 -0.82 1.75
C GLY A 142 0.90 -0.78 2.29
N LYS A 143 1.13 -1.02 3.58
CA LYS A 143 2.46 -0.95 4.22
C LYS A 143 3.53 -1.74 3.47
N THR A 144 3.31 -3.04 3.32
CA THR A 144 4.25 -3.97 2.67
C THR A 144 4.44 -3.62 1.20
N PHE A 145 3.36 -3.35 0.48
CA PHE A 145 3.40 -2.99 -0.93
C PHE A 145 4.20 -1.71 -1.19
N LEU A 146 3.98 -0.65 -0.40
CA LEU A 146 4.72 0.60 -0.52
C LEU A 146 6.19 0.46 -0.11
N ALA A 147 6.49 -0.39 0.89
CA ALA A 147 7.87 -0.71 1.25
C ALA A 147 8.61 -1.41 0.09
N VAL A 148 7.96 -2.42 -0.54
CA VAL A 148 8.52 -3.10 -1.72
C VAL A 148 8.70 -2.12 -2.89
N ALA A 149 7.75 -1.19 -3.09
CA ALA A 149 7.87 -0.17 -4.13
C ALA A 149 9.08 0.76 -3.91
N CYS A 150 9.33 1.19 -2.67
CA CYS A 150 10.54 1.96 -2.34
C CYS A 150 11.82 1.14 -2.54
N ALA A 151 11.80 -0.17 -2.23
CA ALA A 151 12.94 -1.05 -2.46
C ALA A 151 13.24 -1.20 -3.96
N VAL A 152 12.21 -1.37 -4.79
CA VAL A 152 12.35 -1.44 -6.25
C VAL A 152 12.89 -0.12 -6.80
N ASP A 153 12.37 1.02 -6.36
CA ASP A 153 12.88 2.35 -6.75
C ASP A 153 14.37 2.52 -6.37
N ALA A 154 14.74 2.12 -5.15
CA ALA A 154 16.12 2.19 -4.68
C ALA A 154 17.06 1.32 -5.50
N LEU A 155 16.63 0.12 -5.91
CA LEU A 155 17.39 -0.77 -6.77
C LEU A 155 17.52 -0.21 -8.20
N GLU A 156 16.43 0.28 -8.80
CA GLU A 156 16.43 0.90 -10.15
C GLU A 156 17.25 2.21 -10.20
N ARG A 157 17.36 2.93 -9.08
CA ARG A 157 18.26 4.10 -8.93
C ARG A 157 19.69 3.72 -8.57
N SER A 158 19.96 2.43 -8.33
CA SER A 158 21.27 1.95 -7.87
C SER A 158 21.75 2.58 -6.55
N THR A 159 20.82 3.04 -5.70
CA THR A 159 21.13 3.50 -4.34
C THR A 159 21.39 2.35 -3.39
N VAL A 160 20.88 1.16 -3.73
CA VAL A 160 21.19 -0.12 -3.09
C VAL A 160 21.60 -1.14 -4.15
N GLN A 161 22.33 -2.17 -3.76
CA GLN A 161 22.80 -3.23 -4.66
C GLN A 161 21.87 -4.45 -4.67
N ARG A 162 21.04 -4.61 -3.62
CA ARG A 162 20.14 -5.76 -3.47
C ARG A 162 18.93 -5.44 -2.61
N ILE A 163 17.88 -6.21 -2.81
CA ILE A 163 16.65 -6.21 -2.00
C ILE A 163 16.62 -7.52 -1.22
N ILE A 164 16.36 -7.45 0.08
CA ILE A 164 16.19 -8.61 0.94
C ILE A 164 14.83 -8.51 1.60
N LEU A 165 13.95 -9.45 1.31
CA LEU A 165 12.62 -9.55 1.89
C LEU A 165 12.62 -10.69 2.90
N THR A 166 12.21 -10.41 4.12
CA THR A 166 12.20 -11.41 5.18
C THR A 166 10.92 -11.34 6.00
N ARG A 167 10.54 -12.48 6.55
CA ARG A 167 9.34 -12.65 7.37
C ARG A 167 9.65 -13.63 8.50
N PRO A 168 9.13 -13.43 9.72
CA PRO A 168 9.23 -14.45 10.75
C PRO A 168 8.46 -15.70 10.30
N ALA A 169 9.05 -16.86 10.48
CA ALA A 169 8.33 -18.12 10.30
C ALA A 169 7.47 -18.32 11.56
N VAL A 170 6.18 -18.07 11.47
CA VAL A 170 5.21 -18.33 12.55
C VAL A 170 4.42 -19.55 12.15
N GLU A 171 4.35 -20.53 13.05
CA GLU A 171 3.45 -21.66 12.90
C GLU A 171 2.02 -21.19 13.25
N ALA A 172 1.31 -20.59 12.30
CA ALA A 172 -0.08 -20.20 12.46
C ALA A 172 -0.97 -21.46 12.51
N GLY A 173 -1.04 -22.09 13.70
CA GLY A 173 -1.92 -23.24 13.96
C GLY A 173 -1.51 -24.58 13.29
N GLU A 174 -0.78 -24.54 12.18
CA GLU A 174 -0.24 -25.71 11.50
C GLU A 174 1.26 -25.81 11.78
N ARG A 175 1.68 -26.85 12.46
CA ARG A 175 3.09 -27.09 12.75
C ARG A 175 3.83 -27.34 11.44
N LEU A 176 4.78 -26.49 11.09
CA LEU A 176 5.66 -26.64 9.90
C LEU A 176 6.27 -28.04 9.76
N GLY A 177 6.37 -28.78 10.88
CA GLY A 177 6.83 -30.16 10.92
C GLY A 177 5.96 -31.16 10.16
N PHE A 178 4.69 -30.87 9.89
CA PHE A 178 3.78 -31.79 9.19
C PHE A 178 3.69 -31.57 7.66
N LEU A 179 4.26 -30.48 7.14
CA LEU A 179 4.29 -30.28 5.69
C LEU A 179 5.41 -31.09 5.06
N PRO A 180 5.16 -31.83 3.95
CA PRO A 180 6.21 -32.52 3.21
C PRO A 180 7.14 -31.52 2.50
N GLY A 181 8.44 -31.84 2.41
CA GLY A 181 9.44 -31.01 1.74
C GLY A 181 10.52 -30.45 2.66
N ASP A 182 11.51 -29.80 2.08
CA ASP A 182 12.56 -29.09 2.81
C ASP A 182 12.05 -27.78 3.44
N LEU A 183 12.88 -27.16 4.26
CA LEU A 183 12.49 -25.94 5.00
C LEU A 183 12.09 -24.79 4.07
N SER A 184 12.73 -24.68 2.90
CA SER A 184 12.46 -23.65 1.90
C SER A 184 11.08 -23.83 1.26
N GLN A 185 10.72 -25.06 0.90
CA GLN A 185 9.41 -25.40 0.33
C GLN A 185 8.26 -25.19 1.34
N LYS A 186 8.52 -25.41 2.63
CA LYS A 186 7.52 -25.21 3.69
C LYS A 186 7.24 -23.73 3.99
N VAL A 187 8.22 -22.85 3.78
CA VAL A 187 8.10 -21.41 4.06
C VAL A 187 7.60 -20.64 2.85
N ASP A 188 7.72 -21.16 1.62
CA ASP A 188 7.34 -20.51 0.38
C ASP A 188 5.90 -19.96 0.36
N PRO A 189 4.86 -20.68 0.85
CA PRO A 189 3.50 -20.14 0.89
C PRO A 189 3.35 -18.84 1.69
N TYR A 190 4.11 -18.68 2.76
CA TYR A 190 4.06 -17.48 3.62
C TYR A 190 4.75 -16.28 2.98
N LEU A 191 5.61 -16.50 2.01
CA LEU A 191 6.35 -15.45 1.31
C LEU A 191 5.64 -14.99 0.02
N ARG A 192 4.59 -15.69 -0.45
CA ARG A 192 3.83 -15.36 -1.66
C ARG A 192 3.40 -13.90 -1.78
N PRO A 193 2.88 -13.23 -0.72
CA PRO A 193 2.49 -11.82 -0.83
C PRO A 193 3.66 -10.89 -1.22
N LEU A 194 4.89 -11.25 -0.85
CA LEU A 194 6.09 -10.50 -1.22
C LEU A 194 6.46 -10.73 -2.69
N TYR A 195 6.31 -11.96 -3.20
CA TYR A 195 6.49 -12.28 -4.62
C TYR A 195 5.46 -11.53 -5.48
N ASP A 196 4.18 -11.54 -5.07
CA ASP A 196 3.11 -10.88 -5.79
C ASP A 196 3.36 -9.38 -5.91
N ALA A 197 3.83 -8.73 -4.84
CA ALA A 197 4.21 -7.31 -4.85
C ALA A 197 5.38 -7.05 -5.81
N LEU A 198 6.41 -7.91 -5.81
CA LEU A 198 7.54 -7.78 -6.74
C LEU A 198 7.10 -7.94 -8.20
N TYR A 199 6.26 -8.95 -8.51
CA TYR A 199 5.77 -9.19 -9.86
C TYR A 199 4.93 -8.02 -10.39
N ASP A 200 4.09 -7.42 -9.54
CA ASP A 200 3.30 -6.24 -9.91
C ASP A 200 4.20 -5.02 -10.19
N LEU A 201 5.24 -4.81 -9.39
CA LEU A 201 6.10 -3.62 -9.44
C LEU A 201 7.24 -3.70 -10.44
N MET A 202 7.75 -4.89 -10.77
CA MET A 202 8.88 -5.08 -11.68
C MET A 202 8.53 -5.91 -12.93
N GLY A 203 7.53 -6.80 -12.84
CA GLY A 203 7.19 -7.81 -13.86
C GLY A 203 7.98 -9.09 -13.71
N LEU A 204 7.37 -10.21 -14.14
CA LEU A 204 7.89 -11.59 -13.97
C LEU A 204 9.31 -11.76 -14.47
N ASP A 205 9.61 -11.32 -15.70
CA ASP A 205 10.94 -11.54 -16.35
C ASP A 205 12.06 -10.82 -15.59
N LYS A 206 11.83 -9.58 -15.12
CA LYS A 206 12.84 -8.85 -14.35
C LYS A 206 13.07 -9.46 -12.98
N VAL A 207 12.00 -9.89 -12.32
CA VAL A 207 12.08 -10.54 -11.00
C VAL A 207 12.84 -11.86 -11.11
N GLY A 208 12.54 -12.72 -12.10
CA GLY A 208 13.27 -13.96 -12.33
C GLY A 208 14.78 -13.74 -12.50
N LYS A 209 15.16 -12.81 -13.38
CA LYS A 209 16.57 -12.43 -13.58
C LYS A 209 17.25 -11.87 -12.33
N ALA A 210 16.49 -11.15 -11.50
CA ALA A 210 17.01 -10.55 -10.28
C ALA A 210 17.27 -11.64 -9.20
N PHE A 211 16.42 -12.66 -9.12
CA PHE A 211 16.66 -13.84 -8.26
C PHE A 211 17.87 -14.63 -8.73
N GLU A 212 17.99 -14.93 -10.01
CA GLU A 212 19.14 -15.64 -10.59
C GLU A 212 20.47 -14.93 -10.31
N LYS A 213 20.47 -13.61 -10.35
CA LYS A 213 21.65 -12.77 -10.04
C LYS A 213 21.89 -12.56 -8.55
N GLY A 214 21.00 -12.99 -7.67
CA GLY A 214 21.06 -12.74 -6.24
C GLY A 214 20.90 -11.27 -5.86
N THR A 215 20.33 -10.42 -6.75
CA THR A 215 20.00 -9.02 -6.44
C THR A 215 18.67 -8.88 -5.70
N ILE A 216 17.83 -9.91 -5.74
CA ILE A 216 16.64 -10.05 -4.89
C ILE A 216 16.76 -11.37 -4.14
N GLU A 217 16.50 -11.33 -2.84
CA GLU A 217 16.48 -12.50 -1.96
C GLU A 217 15.21 -12.44 -1.11
N ILE A 218 14.49 -13.56 -1.01
CA ILE A 218 13.39 -13.73 -0.08
C ILE A 218 13.74 -14.90 0.82
N ALA A 219 13.77 -14.67 2.14
CA ALA A 219 14.20 -15.68 3.09
C ALA A 219 13.52 -15.52 4.46
N PRO A 220 13.36 -16.60 5.23
CA PRO A 220 12.93 -16.54 6.62
C PRO A 220 13.87 -15.67 7.46
N LEU A 221 13.30 -15.00 8.47
CA LEU A 221 14.07 -14.13 9.39
C LEU A 221 15.27 -14.86 10.04
N ALA A 222 15.13 -16.13 10.34
CA ALA A 222 16.20 -16.93 10.95
C ALA A 222 17.49 -16.97 10.09
N PHE A 223 17.37 -16.82 8.77
CA PHE A 223 18.51 -16.85 7.83
C PHE A 223 19.28 -15.52 7.80
N MET A 224 18.80 -14.51 8.49
CA MET A 224 19.52 -13.24 8.68
C MET A 224 20.59 -13.33 9.76
N ARG A 225 20.56 -14.35 10.60
CA ARG A 225 21.51 -14.52 11.71
C ARG A 225 22.95 -14.64 11.21
N GLY A 226 23.86 -13.90 11.83
CA GLY A 226 25.30 -13.93 11.48
C GLY A 226 25.67 -13.18 10.21
N ARG A 227 24.72 -12.53 9.54
CA ARG A 227 24.95 -11.74 8.32
C ARG A 227 25.17 -10.27 8.66
N THR A 228 25.82 -9.54 7.76
CA THR A 228 25.87 -8.07 7.71
C THR A 228 25.31 -7.64 6.36
N LEU A 229 24.25 -6.86 6.37
CA LEU A 229 23.46 -6.53 5.19
C LEU A 229 23.86 -5.13 4.66
N ASN A 230 25.07 -5.04 4.08
CA ASN A 230 25.57 -3.80 3.48
C ASN A 230 24.90 -3.53 2.12
N HIS A 231 24.68 -2.25 1.80
CA HIS A 231 24.15 -1.75 0.53
C HIS A 231 22.87 -2.48 0.10
N ALA A 232 22.01 -2.82 1.06
CA ALA A 232 20.82 -3.58 0.85
C ALA A 232 19.57 -2.78 1.28
N PHE A 233 18.48 -2.93 0.54
CA PHE A 233 17.16 -2.54 1.04
C PHE A 233 16.52 -3.77 1.67
N VAL A 234 16.29 -3.73 2.97
CA VAL A 234 15.83 -4.88 3.74
C VAL A 234 14.42 -4.63 4.24
N ILE A 235 13.51 -5.57 4.00
CA ILE A 235 12.13 -5.49 4.50
C ILE A 235 11.87 -6.66 5.45
N LEU A 236 11.47 -6.34 6.69
CA LEU A 236 10.92 -7.32 7.62
C LEU A 236 9.41 -7.14 7.67
N ASP A 237 8.68 -8.07 7.06
CA ASP A 237 7.23 -8.08 7.04
C ASP A 237 6.65 -8.95 8.16
N GLU A 238 5.41 -8.67 8.61
CA GLU A 238 4.72 -9.34 9.72
C GLU A 238 5.54 -9.34 11.03
N ALA A 239 6.23 -8.24 11.27
CA ALA A 239 7.18 -8.10 12.37
C ALA A 239 6.56 -8.18 13.76
N GLN A 240 5.22 -8.03 13.91
CA GLN A 240 4.52 -8.28 15.16
C GLN A 240 4.70 -9.71 15.69
N ASN A 241 5.04 -10.63 14.77
CA ASN A 241 5.28 -12.04 15.06
C ASN A 241 6.75 -12.38 15.35
N THR A 242 7.57 -11.37 15.62
CA THR A 242 8.93 -11.57 16.14
C THR A 242 8.95 -11.48 17.67
N THR A 243 9.90 -12.20 18.31
CA THR A 243 10.25 -11.91 19.69
C THR A 243 11.19 -10.70 19.78
N PRO A 244 11.36 -10.07 20.97
CA PRO A 244 12.32 -8.98 21.17
C PRO A 244 13.75 -9.37 20.74
N GLU A 245 14.18 -10.60 21.01
CA GLU A 245 15.51 -11.10 20.63
C GLU A 245 15.65 -11.22 19.11
N GLN A 246 14.60 -11.70 18.40
CA GLN A 246 14.58 -11.79 16.94
C GLN A 246 14.60 -10.42 16.31
N MET A 247 13.82 -9.46 16.82
CA MET A 247 13.82 -8.07 16.36
C MET A 247 15.20 -7.42 16.56
N LYS A 248 15.79 -7.55 17.74
CA LYS A 248 17.13 -7.05 18.03
C LYS A 248 18.17 -7.71 17.11
N MET A 249 18.08 -9.03 16.93
CA MET A 249 18.96 -9.75 15.98
C MET A 249 18.84 -9.18 14.59
N PHE A 250 17.66 -8.93 14.08
CA PHE A 250 17.41 -8.37 12.74
C PHE A 250 18.00 -6.95 12.61
N LEU A 251 17.64 -6.04 13.50
CA LEU A 251 18.06 -4.64 13.45
C LEU A 251 19.59 -4.49 13.51
N THR A 252 20.27 -5.39 14.23
CA THR A 252 21.73 -5.40 14.30
C THR A 252 22.42 -6.00 13.07
N ARG A 253 21.66 -6.47 12.05
CA ARG A 253 22.23 -6.92 10.75
C ARG A 253 22.37 -5.80 9.74
N ILE A 254 21.69 -4.67 9.97
CA ILE A 254 21.71 -3.53 9.06
C ILE A 254 23.13 -2.95 9.01
N GLY A 255 23.71 -2.95 7.81
CA GLY A 255 25.09 -2.53 7.58
C GLY A 255 25.18 -1.16 6.88
N PHE A 256 26.38 -0.82 6.44
CA PHE A 256 26.63 0.46 5.78
C PHE A 256 25.87 0.57 4.46
N GLY A 257 25.30 1.76 4.19
CA GLY A 257 24.54 2.03 2.97
C GLY A 257 23.30 1.17 2.81
N ALA A 258 22.84 0.56 3.89
CA ALA A 258 21.59 -0.20 3.89
C ALA A 258 20.43 0.65 4.41
N LYS A 259 19.23 0.26 3.97
CA LYS A 259 17.95 0.82 4.41
C LYS A 259 17.04 -0.32 4.86
N ALA A 260 16.36 -0.15 5.98
CA ALA A 260 15.44 -1.16 6.50
C ALA A 260 14.04 -0.63 6.69
N VAL A 261 13.06 -1.44 6.31
CA VAL A 261 11.65 -1.17 6.58
C VAL A 261 11.04 -2.34 7.34
N VAL A 262 10.42 -2.04 8.47
CA VAL A 262 9.76 -3.01 9.34
C VAL A 262 8.26 -2.78 9.28
N THR A 263 7.50 -3.76 8.78
CA THR A 263 6.04 -3.66 8.67
C THR A 263 5.35 -4.65 9.61
N GLY A 264 4.20 -4.24 10.17
CA GLY A 264 3.44 -5.14 11.02
C GLY A 264 2.08 -4.58 11.46
N ASP A 265 1.27 -5.49 11.99
CA ASP A 265 -0.06 -5.22 12.53
C ASP A 265 -0.15 -5.73 13.98
N VAL A 266 -0.11 -4.82 14.93
CA VAL A 266 -0.13 -5.17 16.36
C VAL A 266 -1.46 -5.79 16.84
N SER A 267 -2.50 -5.78 15.99
CA SER A 267 -3.75 -6.47 16.26
C SER A 267 -3.75 -7.95 15.87
N GLN A 268 -2.72 -8.39 15.09
CA GLN A 268 -2.60 -9.74 14.53
C GLN A 268 -1.31 -10.43 15.04
N ILE A 269 -1.21 -10.57 16.38
CA ILE A 269 -0.06 -11.22 16.99
C ILE A 269 -0.37 -12.71 17.18
N ASP A 270 0.38 -13.56 16.48
CA ASP A 270 0.26 -15.02 16.50
C ASP A 270 1.36 -15.69 17.35
N LEU A 271 2.00 -14.94 18.22
CA LEU A 271 2.99 -15.47 19.14
C LEU A 271 2.35 -16.35 20.24
N PRO A 272 3.10 -17.29 20.84
CA PRO A 272 2.62 -18.06 21.98
C PRO A 272 2.15 -17.17 23.13
N ARG A 273 1.15 -17.63 23.90
CA ARG A 273 0.60 -16.88 25.03
C ARG A 273 1.69 -16.45 26.00
N GLY A 274 1.72 -15.16 26.31
CA GLY A 274 2.71 -14.57 27.23
C GLY A 274 4.01 -14.12 26.56
N ALA A 275 4.22 -14.38 25.27
CA ALA A 275 5.35 -13.85 24.54
C ALA A 275 5.11 -12.37 24.15
N GLU A 276 6.10 -11.52 24.37
CA GLU A 276 6.07 -10.12 23.97
C GLU A 276 6.42 -9.98 22.49
N SER A 277 5.69 -9.10 21.79
CA SER A 277 5.99 -8.80 20.39
C SER A 277 7.22 -7.90 20.29
N GLY A 278 8.21 -8.36 19.52
CA GLY A 278 9.42 -7.59 19.25
C GLY A 278 9.16 -6.28 18.50
N LEU A 279 8.07 -6.20 17.72
CA LEU A 279 7.65 -4.95 17.07
C LEU A 279 7.22 -3.90 18.11
N ILE A 280 6.40 -4.31 19.08
CA ILE A 280 5.92 -3.42 20.15
C ILE A 280 7.10 -2.96 21.02
N ASP A 281 7.96 -3.90 21.42
CA ASP A 281 9.15 -3.60 22.21
C ASP A 281 10.11 -2.66 21.49
N ALA A 282 10.40 -2.93 20.22
CA ALA A 282 11.28 -2.08 19.39
C ALA A 282 10.72 -0.67 19.22
N GLU A 283 9.43 -0.53 18.95
CA GLU A 283 8.80 0.79 18.83
C GLU A 283 8.96 1.61 20.12
N ARG A 284 8.77 0.96 21.28
CA ARG A 284 8.92 1.59 22.59
C ARG A 284 10.36 2.04 22.86
N ILE A 285 11.35 1.18 22.59
CA ILE A 285 12.76 1.42 22.89
C ILE A 285 13.39 2.41 21.92
N LEU A 286 13.08 2.29 20.61
CA LEU A 286 13.77 3.02 19.55
C LEU A 286 13.15 4.38 19.22
N ARG A 287 12.09 4.78 19.87
CA ARG A 287 11.32 6.01 19.61
C ARG A 287 12.16 7.29 19.57
N ARG A 288 13.30 7.33 20.27
CA ARG A 288 14.19 8.51 20.38
C ARG A 288 15.52 8.34 19.66
N VAL A 289 15.69 7.24 18.94
CA VAL A 289 16.94 6.98 18.20
C VAL A 289 16.94 7.75 16.89
N ARG A 290 17.95 8.55 16.64
CA ARG A 290 18.10 9.28 15.37
C ARG A 290 18.27 8.31 14.20
N GLY A 291 17.74 8.65 13.04
CA GLY A 291 17.77 7.79 11.84
C GLY A 291 16.66 6.75 11.79
N ILE A 292 15.77 6.72 12.80
CA ILE A 292 14.60 5.84 12.85
C ILE A 292 13.32 6.67 12.80
N ALA A 293 12.40 6.27 11.92
CA ALA A 293 11.06 6.85 11.82
C ALA A 293 9.98 5.79 12.04
N THR A 294 8.84 6.22 12.56
CA THR A 294 7.64 5.36 12.70
C THR A 294 6.44 6.05 12.07
N THR A 295 5.75 5.32 11.20
CA THR A 295 4.45 5.73 10.65
C THR A 295 3.38 4.78 11.16
N ARG A 296 2.34 5.32 11.81
CA ARG A 296 1.17 4.57 12.25
C ARG A 296 0.01 4.77 11.29
N PHE A 297 -0.51 3.67 10.77
CA PHE A 297 -1.70 3.65 9.94
C PHE A 297 -2.93 3.39 10.80
N THR A 298 -4.02 4.08 10.48
CA THR A 298 -5.30 3.90 11.16
C THR A 298 -6.25 3.05 10.30
N ALA A 299 -7.29 2.50 10.90
CA ALA A 299 -8.33 1.75 10.20
C ALA A 299 -9.01 2.56 9.07
N ALA A 300 -9.10 3.89 9.22
CA ALA A 300 -9.62 4.78 8.19
C ALA A 300 -8.76 4.82 6.91
N ALA A 301 -7.50 4.36 6.96
CA ALA A 301 -6.60 4.30 5.82
C ALA A 301 -6.67 2.95 5.06
N VAL A 302 -7.56 2.05 5.46
CA VAL A 302 -7.72 0.73 4.83
C VAL A 302 -8.42 0.89 3.49
N VAL A 303 -7.73 0.53 2.42
CA VAL A 303 -8.28 0.49 1.06
C VAL A 303 -8.63 -0.95 0.73
N ARG A 304 -9.92 -1.30 0.85
CA ARG A 304 -10.43 -2.64 0.55
C ARG A 304 -11.54 -2.56 -0.49
N HIS A 305 -11.78 -3.68 -1.17
CA HIS A 305 -12.98 -3.83 -2.01
C HIS A 305 -14.23 -3.60 -1.13
N PRO A 306 -15.24 -2.84 -1.59
CA PRO A 306 -16.44 -2.51 -0.78
C PRO A 306 -17.15 -3.71 -0.19
N LEU A 307 -17.18 -4.82 -0.91
CA LEU A 307 -17.74 -6.07 -0.40
C LEU A 307 -16.91 -6.60 0.79
N VAL A 308 -15.58 -6.52 0.72
CA VAL A 308 -14.70 -6.98 1.81
C VAL A 308 -14.86 -6.10 3.04
N ALA A 309 -15.03 -4.79 2.89
CA ALA A 309 -15.33 -3.89 4.00
C ALA A 309 -16.61 -4.30 4.72
N ARG A 310 -17.71 -4.53 3.96
CA ARG A 310 -19.00 -4.99 4.51
C ARG A 310 -18.92 -6.37 5.16
N LEU A 311 -18.11 -7.29 4.62
CA LEU A 311 -17.88 -8.60 5.23
C LEU A 311 -17.19 -8.44 6.60
N VAL A 312 -16.16 -7.63 6.71
CA VAL A 312 -15.45 -7.37 7.97
C VAL A 312 -16.41 -6.77 9.00
N GLU A 313 -17.17 -5.75 8.63
CA GLU A 313 -18.18 -5.14 9.51
C GLU A 313 -19.21 -6.16 10.02
N ALA A 314 -19.69 -7.06 9.14
CA ALA A 314 -20.64 -8.10 9.54
C ALA A 314 -20.04 -9.11 10.52
N TYR A 315 -18.78 -9.53 10.31
CA TYR A 315 -18.08 -10.42 11.25
C TYR A 315 -17.77 -9.75 12.58
N ASP A 316 -17.41 -8.47 12.57
CA ASP A 316 -17.11 -7.71 13.80
C ASP A 316 -18.42 -7.47 14.61
N ALA A 317 -19.54 -7.20 13.96
CA ALA A 317 -20.85 -7.10 14.61
C ALA A 317 -21.25 -8.42 15.28
N ALA A 318 -21.08 -9.55 14.58
CA ALA A 318 -21.43 -10.88 15.12
C ALA A 318 -20.52 -11.37 16.27
N ARG A 319 -19.37 -10.72 16.51
CA ARG A 319 -18.48 -11.03 17.66
C ARG A 319 -18.80 -10.22 18.90
N ASN A 320 -19.53 -9.12 18.74
CA ASN A 320 -19.90 -8.21 19.83
C ASN A 320 -21.32 -8.51 20.36
N ASP A 321 -22.08 -9.41 19.70
CA ASP A 321 -23.32 -10.03 20.17
C ASP A 321 -23.01 -11.37 20.90
#